data_06aa82847e18f0385dfff52be90b9ac2
#
_entry.id   06aa82847e18f0385dfff52be90b9ac2
#
_cell.length_a   1.000
_cell.length_b   1.000
_cell.length_c   1.000
_cell.angle_alpha   90.00
_cell.angle_beta   90.00
_cell.angle_gamma   90.00
#
_symmetry.space_group_name_H-M   'P 1'
#
loop_
_entity.id
_entity.type
_entity.pdbx_description
1 polymer ?
#
loop_
_entity_poly.entity_id
_entity_poly.type
_entity_poly.pdbx_seq_one_letter_code
_entity_poly.pdbx_strand_id
1 'polypeptide(L)'
;FGVNGNIKKVSHGPVVTLNEFEPAAGVKVSKIINLSDDIARNTSSESARIATIPGSNTVGIELPNSHRENVYLSEILNSTDFKKKEIKLPIALGKNISGTPIIGDLSSMPHLLIAGTTGSGKSVCINTIILSLLYKHTPEKCKFILIDPKMLELSTYEGVPHLLCPVITEAKKAASVLGWVVKEMESRYRLMTKEGVRNIDGYNTKHKLPMPYIVVVVDEMSDLMLVAGKEIENYIQKLSQMARAAGIHI
;
A
#
# COMPACT_ATOMS: atom_id res chain seq x y z
N PHE A 1 -34.24 -2.90 -20.47
CA PHE A 1 -34.69 -2.15 -19.27
C PHE A 1 -35.22 -0.74 -19.60
N GLY A 2 -35.33 -0.39 -20.87
CA GLY A 2 -35.79 0.94 -21.31
C GLY A 2 -34.82 2.07 -21.05
N VAL A 3 -33.54 1.78 -20.99
CA VAL A 3 -32.46 2.75 -20.90
C VAL A 3 -31.73 2.79 -22.21
N ASN A 4 -31.73 3.95 -22.87
CA ASN A 4 -31.06 4.16 -24.14
C ASN A 4 -29.68 4.76 -23.94
N GLY A 5 -28.73 4.36 -24.79
CA GLY A 5 -27.35 4.82 -24.77
C GLY A 5 -26.46 3.90 -25.57
N ASN A 6 -25.16 4.14 -25.49
CA ASN A 6 -24.15 3.39 -26.24
C ASN A 6 -22.98 2.97 -25.33
N ILE A 7 -22.43 1.78 -25.58
CA ILE A 7 -21.15 1.38 -25.00
C ILE A 7 -20.04 2.07 -25.78
N LYS A 8 -19.26 2.90 -25.09
CA LYS A 8 -18.15 3.67 -25.70
C LYS A 8 -16.82 2.93 -25.64
N LYS A 9 -16.59 2.18 -24.59
CA LYS A 9 -15.34 1.47 -24.36
C LYS A 9 -15.55 0.21 -23.52
N VAL A 10 -14.81 -0.82 -23.84
CA VAL A 10 -14.71 -2.05 -23.03
C VAL A 10 -13.27 -2.27 -22.67
N SER A 11 -12.98 -2.35 -21.37
CA SER A 11 -11.64 -2.63 -20.85
C SER A 11 -11.63 -3.98 -20.14
N HIS A 12 -10.83 -4.91 -20.66
CA HIS A 12 -10.68 -6.25 -20.08
C HIS A 12 -9.54 -6.27 -19.05
N GLY A 13 -9.90 -6.41 -17.79
CA GLY A 13 -8.95 -6.61 -16.71
C GLY A 13 -8.78 -8.08 -16.33
N PRO A 14 -7.86 -8.39 -15.39
CA PRO A 14 -7.62 -9.78 -14.97
C PRO A 14 -8.77 -10.39 -14.19
N VAL A 15 -9.57 -9.61 -13.50
CA VAL A 15 -10.66 -10.08 -12.62
C VAL A 15 -12.02 -9.60 -13.10
N VAL A 16 -12.12 -8.37 -13.56
CA VAL A 16 -13.36 -7.75 -14.01
C VAL A 16 -13.20 -7.12 -15.38
N THR A 17 -14.32 -6.97 -16.09
CA THR A 17 -14.41 -6.21 -17.34
C THR A 17 -15.20 -4.94 -17.07
N LEU A 18 -14.65 -3.80 -17.44
CA LEU A 18 -15.29 -2.48 -17.33
C LEU A 18 -15.94 -2.11 -18.66
N ASN A 19 -17.25 -1.92 -18.65
CA ASN A 19 -18.01 -1.42 -19.77
C ASN A 19 -18.37 0.06 -19.49
N GLU A 20 -17.90 0.95 -20.34
CA GLU A 20 -18.21 2.39 -20.23
C GLU A 20 -19.44 2.71 -21.08
N PHE A 21 -20.56 2.93 -20.41
CA PHE A 21 -21.86 3.20 -21.02
C PHE A 21 -22.14 4.71 -21.01
N GLU A 22 -22.40 5.28 -22.17
CA GLU A 22 -22.86 6.66 -22.32
C GLU A 22 -24.38 6.66 -22.41
N PRO A 23 -25.10 7.10 -21.35
CA PRO A 23 -26.54 7.21 -21.38
C PRO A 23 -27.00 8.28 -22.40
N ALA A 24 -28.17 8.06 -22.99
CA ALA A 24 -28.81 9.08 -23.80
C ALA A 24 -29.16 10.33 -22.95
N ALA A 25 -29.29 11.47 -23.61
CA ALA A 25 -29.66 12.71 -22.93
C ALA A 25 -30.96 12.55 -22.10
N GLY A 26 -30.94 13.06 -20.87
CA GLY A 26 -32.09 13.00 -19.97
C GLY A 26 -32.20 11.73 -19.13
N VAL A 27 -31.34 10.74 -19.34
CA VAL A 27 -31.33 9.51 -18.51
C VAL A 27 -30.57 9.80 -17.21
N LYS A 28 -31.22 9.56 -16.07
CA LYS A 28 -30.61 9.72 -14.74
C LYS A 28 -29.70 8.53 -14.42
N VAL A 29 -28.51 8.79 -13.90
CA VAL A 29 -27.54 7.76 -13.50
C VAL A 29 -28.15 6.84 -12.40
N SER A 30 -28.92 7.39 -11.49
CA SER A 30 -29.60 6.62 -10.44
C SER A 30 -30.48 5.50 -11.00
N LYS A 31 -31.12 5.71 -12.14
CA LYS A 31 -31.93 4.70 -12.82
C LYS A 31 -31.07 3.50 -13.24
N ILE A 32 -29.85 3.76 -13.69
CA ILE A 32 -28.90 2.72 -14.12
C ILE A 32 -28.34 1.98 -12.90
N ILE A 33 -27.93 2.71 -11.88
CA ILE A 33 -27.39 2.13 -10.64
C ILE A 33 -28.39 1.18 -9.98
N ASN A 34 -29.67 1.54 -9.96
CA ASN A 34 -30.72 0.70 -9.40
C ASN A 34 -30.98 -0.60 -10.19
N LEU A 35 -30.42 -0.73 -11.39
CA LEU A 35 -30.53 -1.93 -12.22
C LEU A 35 -29.36 -2.90 -12.02
N SER A 36 -28.48 -2.69 -11.06
CA SER A 36 -27.29 -3.52 -10.86
C SER A 36 -27.61 -5.02 -10.72
N ASP A 37 -28.60 -5.37 -9.92
CA ASP A 37 -29.00 -6.76 -9.73
C ASP A 37 -29.65 -7.36 -11.00
N ASP A 38 -30.43 -6.58 -11.72
CA ASP A 38 -31.04 -7.01 -12.98
C ASP A 38 -29.99 -7.23 -14.07
N ILE A 39 -28.97 -6.36 -14.13
CA ILE A 39 -27.85 -6.50 -15.08
C ILE A 39 -27.03 -7.73 -14.72
N ALA A 40 -26.73 -7.96 -13.44
CA ALA A 40 -26.01 -9.15 -12.98
C ALA A 40 -26.76 -10.42 -13.39
N ARG A 41 -28.06 -10.48 -13.14
CA ARG A 41 -28.90 -11.61 -13.52
C ARG A 41 -28.91 -11.84 -15.04
N ASN A 42 -29.10 -10.80 -15.83
CA ASN A 42 -29.18 -10.93 -17.29
C ASN A 42 -27.84 -11.26 -17.96
N THR A 43 -26.72 -10.97 -17.32
CA THR A 43 -25.39 -11.30 -17.80
C THR A 43 -24.85 -12.59 -17.19
N SER A 44 -25.65 -13.27 -16.39
CA SER A 44 -25.24 -14.47 -15.63
C SER A 44 -23.99 -14.24 -14.78
N SER A 45 -23.86 -13.04 -14.23
CA SER A 45 -22.77 -12.62 -13.36
C SER A 45 -23.16 -12.71 -11.89
N GLU A 46 -22.19 -12.94 -11.02
CA GLU A 46 -22.42 -12.97 -9.56
C GLU A 46 -22.85 -11.60 -9.02
N SER A 47 -22.33 -10.54 -9.63
CA SER A 47 -22.63 -9.16 -9.24
C SER A 47 -22.38 -8.22 -10.42
N ALA A 48 -22.89 -7.00 -10.32
CA ALA A 48 -22.55 -5.91 -11.21
C ALA A 48 -22.34 -4.66 -10.37
N ARG A 49 -21.21 -4.00 -10.56
CA ARG A 49 -20.90 -2.73 -9.88
C ARG A 49 -21.07 -1.61 -10.89
N ILE A 50 -21.90 -0.63 -10.54
CA ILE A 50 -22.21 0.51 -11.41
C ILE A 50 -21.81 1.80 -10.69
N ALA A 51 -20.95 2.58 -11.31
CA ALA A 51 -20.48 3.85 -10.76
C ALA A 51 -20.22 4.88 -11.86
N THR A 52 -20.34 6.15 -11.51
CA THR A 52 -19.93 7.24 -12.40
C THR A 52 -18.40 7.26 -12.51
N ILE A 53 -17.91 7.64 -13.69
CA ILE A 53 -16.48 7.81 -13.92
C ILE A 53 -16.17 9.31 -13.84
N PRO A 54 -15.34 9.74 -12.89
CA PRO A 54 -15.00 11.16 -12.73
C PRO A 54 -14.41 11.76 -14.01
N GLY A 55 -14.92 12.93 -14.39
CA GLY A 55 -14.47 13.64 -15.60
C GLY A 55 -14.99 13.07 -16.91
N SER A 56 -15.91 12.12 -16.88
CA SER A 56 -16.53 11.51 -18.06
C SER A 56 -18.04 11.60 -17.99
N ASN A 57 -18.69 11.57 -19.15
CA ASN A 57 -20.16 11.46 -19.27
C ASN A 57 -20.64 10.01 -19.31
N THR A 58 -19.72 9.06 -19.13
CA THR A 58 -20.02 7.64 -19.12
C THR A 58 -20.24 7.10 -17.70
N VAL A 59 -20.97 5.99 -17.63
CA VAL A 59 -21.17 5.22 -16.41
C VAL A 59 -20.41 3.91 -16.55
N GLY A 60 -19.59 3.57 -15.56
CA GLY A 60 -18.85 2.33 -15.54
C GLY A 60 -19.71 1.17 -15.03
N ILE A 61 -19.84 0.12 -15.83
CA ILE A 61 -20.47 -1.15 -15.46
C ILE A 61 -19.41 -2.21 -15.40
N GLU A 62 -19.07 -2.64 -14.17
CA GLU A 62 -18.07 -3.67 -13.93
C GLU A 62 -18.73 -5.02 -13.76
N LEU A 63 -18.32 -5.99 -14.57
CA LEU A 63 -18.78 -7.36 -14.51
C LEU A 63 -17.61 -8.29 -14.21
N PRO A 64 -17.75 -9.22 -13.22
CA PRO A 64 -16.70 -10.22 -12.97
C PRO A 64 -16.46 -11.08 -14.19
N ASN A 65 -15.20 -11.35 -14.49
CA ASN A 65 -14.83 -12.30 -15.55
C ASN A 65 -15.19 -13.72 -15.14
N SER A 66 -15.63 -14.53 -16.10
CA SER A 66 -15.85 -15.96 -15.89
C SER A 66 -14.54 -16.72 -15.60
N HIS A 67 -13.45 -16.29 -16.19
CA HIS A 67 -12.10 -16.77 -15.93
C HIS A 67 -11.26 -15.64 -15.35
N ARG A 68 -10.90 -15.76 -14.06
CA ARG A 68 -10.04 -14.80 -13.39
C ARG A 68 -8.59 -15.13 -13.64
N GLU A 69 -7.80 -14.16 -14.07
CA GLU A 69 -6.37 -14.31 -14.25
C GLU A 69 -5.64 -14.03 -12.93
N ASN A 70 -4.56 -14.75 -12.69
CA ASN A 70 -3.68 -14.46 -11.57
C ASN A 70 -2.84 -13.24 -11.90
N VAL A 71 -2.70 -12.34 -10.91
CA VAL A 71 -1.79 -11.21 -10.98
C VAL A 71 -0.55 -11.56 -10.18
N TYR A 72 0.57 -11.72 -10.87
CA TYR A 72 1.83 -12.09 -10.24
C TYR A 72 2.64 -10.88 -9.84
N LEU A 73 3.25 -10.92 -8.66
CA LEU A 73 4.12 -9.85 -8.16
C LEU A 73 5.27 -9.56 -9.14
N SER A 74 5.84 -10.58 -9.76
CA SER A 74 6.93 -10.44 -10.73
C SER A 74 6.57 -9.53 -11.91
N GLU A 75 5.34 -9.54 -12.37
CA GLU A 75 4.89 -8.67 -13.47
C GLU A 75 5.00 -7.19 -13.09
N ILE A 76 4.67 -6.86 -11.85
CA ILE A 76 4.68 -5.49 -11.35
C ILE A 76 6.11 -5.05 -11.02
N LEU A 77 6.91 -5.91 -10.39
CA LEU A 77 8.32 -5.64 -10.09
C LEU A 77 9.16 -5.42 -11.35
N ASN A 78 8.81 -6.07 -12.45
CA ASN A 78 9.48 -5.91 -13.75
C ASN A 78 8.95 -4.74 -14.59
N SER A 79 7.88 -4.08 -14.16
CA SER A 79 7.32 -2.95 -14.89
C SER A 79 8.26 -1.73 -14.88
N THR A 80 8.16 -0.92 -15.93
CA THR A 80 8.95 0.33 -16.03
C THR A 80 8.61 1.30 -14.92
N ASP A 81 7.35 1.35 -14.49
CA ASP A 81 6.92 2.23 -13.41
C ASP A 81 7.55 1.91 -12.07
N PHE A 82 7.73 0.61 -11.75
CA PHE A 82 8.42 0.19 -10.52
C PHE A 82 9.89 0.62 -10.49
N LYS A 83 10.52 0.71 -11.64
CA LYS A 83 11.95 1.05 -11.79
C LYS A 83 12.23 2.56 -11.83
N LYS A 84 11.20 3.41 -11.81
CA LYS A 84 11.36 4.87 -11.83
C LYS A 84 12.13 5.36 -10.60
N LYS A 85 13.11 6.22 -10.82
CA LYS A 85 13.95 6.77 -9.76
C LYS A 85 13.22 7.75 -8.84
N GLU A 86 12.18 8.39 -9.34
CA GLU A 86 11.37 9.36 -8.60
C GLU A 86 10.57 8.72 -7.48
N ILE A 87 10.24 7.44 -7.60
CA ILE A 87 9.53 6.69 -6.57
C ILE A 87 10.55 6.15 -5.56
N LYS A 88 10.56 6.70 -4.36
CA LYS A 88 11.59 6.42 -3.35
C LYS A 88 11.36 5.11 -2.62
N LEU A 89 10.12 4.84 -2.23
CA LEU A 89 9.73 3.60 -1.56
C LEU A 89 8.57 2.95 -2.34
N PRO A 90 8.85 2.36 -3.53
CA PRO A 90 7.80 1.79 -4.37
C PRO A 90 7.24 0.53 -3.75
N ILE A 91 5.92 0.45 -3.71
CA ILE A 91 5.19 -0.74 -3.31
C ILE A 91 4.29 -1.19 -4.46
N ALA A 92 4.39 -2.46 -4.81
CA ALA A 92 3.56 -3.07 -5.84
C ALA A 92 2.15 -3.29 -5.27
N LEU A 93 1.16 -2.56 -5.77
CA LEU A 93 -0.22 -2.67 -5.29
C LEU A 93 -1.04 -3.69 -6.06
N GLY A 94 -0.72 -3.92 -7.32
CA GLY A 94 -1.44 -4.84 -8.19
C GLY A 94 -1.63 -4.26 -9.58
N LYS A 95 -2.71 -4.66 -10.23
CA LYS A 95 -3.14 -4.13 -11.52
C LYS A 95 -4.49 -3.44 -11.37
N ASN A 96 -4.70 -2.40 -12.15
CA ASN A 96 -6.02 -1.79 -12.25
C ASN A 96 -6.96 -2.64 -13.12
N ILE A 97 -8.18 -2.18 -13.30
CA ILE A 97 -9.20 -2.85 -14.11
C ILE A 97 -8.74 -3.08 -15.55
N SER A 98 -7.92 -2.18 -16.08
CA SER A 98 -7.37 -2.31 -17.46
C SER A 98 -6.16 -3.23 -17.56
N GLY A 99 -5.69 -3.80 -16.45
CA GLY A 99 -4.50 -4.65 -16.42
C GLY A 99 -3.17 -3.89 -16.33
N THR A 100 -3.21 -2.58 -16.11
CA THR A 100 -2.01 -1.75 -15.94
C THR A 100 -1.45 -1.89 -14.52
N PRO A 101 -0.15 -2.12 -14.33
CA PRO A 101 0.47 -2.16 -13.01
C PRO A 101 0.28 -0.86 -12.23
N ILE A 102 -0.07 -0.98 -10.96
CA ILE A 102 -0.24 0.15 -10.04
C ILE A 102 0.80 0.06 -8.94
N ILE A 103 1.55 1.12 -8.79
CA ILE A 103 2.64 1.24 -7.83
C ILE A 103 2.38 2.45 -6.94
N GLY A 104 2.43 2.23 -5.63
CA GLY A 104 2.39 3.32 -4.65
C GLY A 104 3.80 3.71 -4.22
N ASP A 105 3.92 4.86 -3.59
CA ASP A 105 5.14 5.29 -2.93
C ASP A 105 4.86 5.46 -1.44
N LEU A 106 5.41 4.58 -0.61
CA LEU A 106 5.22 4.63 0.84
C LEU A 106 5.73 5.95 1.44
N SER A 107 6.78 6.53 0.86
CA SER A 107 7.35 7.79 1.35
C SER A 107 6.37 8.97 1.26
N SER A 108 5.43 8.92 0.34
CA SER A 108 4.40 9.94 0.15
C SER A 108 3.13 9.69 0.95
N MET A 109 2.89 8.48 1.43
CA MET A 109 1.67 8.13 2.18
C MET A 109 1.54 8.79 3.57
N PRO A 110 2.54 9.10 4.40
CA PRO A 110 3.87 8.52 4.69
C PRO A 110 3.83 7.30 5.59
N HIS A 111 2.67 7.01 6.19
CA HIS A 111 2.39 5.85 7.02
C HIS A 111 1.15 5.15 6.49
N LEU A 112 1.06 3.86 6.69
CA LEU A 112 0.00 3.05 6.11
C LEU A 112 -0.63 2.14 7.16
N LEU A 113 -1.93 2.24 7.32
CA LEU A 113 -2.72 1.31 8.11
C LEU A 113 -3.40 0.30 7.19
N ILE A 114 -3.14 -0.98 7.42
CA ILE A 114 -3.72 -2.08 6.66
C ILE A 114 -4.66 -2.87 7.58
N ALA A 115 -5.90 -3.00 7.19
CA ALA A 115 -6.90 -3.74 7.95
C ALA A 115 -7.66 -4.71 7.05
N GLY A 116 -8.00 -5.86 7.61
CA GLY A 116 -8.77 -6.87 6.87
C GLY A 116 -9.05 -8.09 7.73
N THR A 117 -10.12 -8.79 7.39
CA THR A 117 -10.48 -10.06 8.02
C THR A 117 -9.61 -11.20 7.49
N THR A 118 -9.68 -12.35 8.15
CA THR A 118 -9.04 -13.58 7.65
C THR A 118 -9.46 -13.86 6.20
N GLY A 119 -8.49 -14.13 5.34
CA GLY A 119 -8.73 -14.39 3.92
C GLY A 119 -8.93 -13.15 3.04
N SER A 120 -8.86 -11.94 3.60
CA SER A 120 -9.00 -10.69 2.85
C SER A 120 -7.77 -10.31 1.99
N GLY A 121 -6.63 -10.98 2.23
CA GLY A 121 -5.37 -10.68 1.56
C GLY A 121 -4.43 -9.76 2.33
N LYS A 122 -4.69 -9.50 3.62
CA LYS A 122 -3.83 -8.65 4.47
C LYS A 122 -2.39 -9.16 4.50
N SER A 123 -2.17 -10.45 4.76
CA SER A 123 -0.84 -11.06 4.80
C SER A 123 -0.11 -10.97 3.47
N VAL A 124 -0.82 -11.23 2.37
CA VAL A 124 -0.27 -11.09 1.01
C VAL A 124 0.15 -9.65 0.75
N CYS A 125 -0.67 -8.68 1.15
CA CYS A 125 -0.36 -7.25 1.00
C CYS A 125 0.90 -6.86 1.77
N ILE A 126 1.04 -7.27 3.03
CA ILE A 126 2.21 -7.00 3.86
C ILE A 126 3.47 -7.61 3.24
N ASN A 127 3.41 -8.87 2.83
CA ASN A 127 4.53 -9.53 2.16
C ASN A 127 4.91 -8.84 0.85
N THR A 128 3.92 -8.43 0.07
CA THR A 128 4.15 -7.71 -1.18
C THR A 128 4.87 -6.37 -0.95
N ILE A 129 4.50 -5.65 0.10
CA ILE A 129 5.16 -4.38 0.47
C ILE A 129 6.63 -4.62 0.85
N ILE A 130 6.89 -5.59 1.71
CA ILE A 130 8.24 -5.92 2.15
C ILE A 130 9.10 -6.37 0.96
N LEU A 131 8.61 -7.29 0.14
CA LEU A 131 9.31 -7.78 -1.03
C LEU A 131 9.57 -6.67 -2.05
N SER A 132 8.62 -5.78 -2.27
CA SER A 132 8.79 -4.63 -3.18
C SER A 132 10.00 -3.79 -2.77
N LEU A 133 10.11 -3.48 -1.48
CA LEU A 133 11.22 -2.68 -0.96
C LEU A 133 12.55 -3.42 -0.95
N LEU A 134 12.54 -4.73 -0.68
CA LEU A 134 13.73 -5.57 -0.78
C LEU A 134 14.26 -5.66 -2.21
N TYR A 135 13.38 -5.75 -3.21
CA TYR A 135 13.77 -5.74 -4.61
C TYR A 135 14.26 -4.39 -5.10
N LYS A 136 13.76 -3.30 -4.51
CA LYS A 136 14.15 -1.94 -4.91
C LYS A 136 15.46 -1.49 -4.30
N HIS A 137 15.70 -1.78 -3.03
CA HIS A 137 16.76 -1.18 -2.24
C HIS A 137 17.76 -2.19 -1.67
N THR A 138 19.04 -1.77 -1.67
CA THR A 138 20.10 -2.42 -0.89
C THR A 138 19.96 -2.08 0.60
N PRO A 139 20.61 -2.85 1.51
CA PRO A 139 20.56 -2.58 2.95
C PRO A 139 21.05 -1.19 3.36
N GLU A 140 21.95 -0.59 2.58
CA GLU A 140 22.46 0.76 2.84
C GLU A 140 21.44 1.85 2.59
N LYS A 141 20.40 1.56 1.80
CA LYS A 141 19.36 2.54 1.43
C LYS A 141 18.06 2.36 2.19
N CYS A 142 17.75 1.14 2.60
CA CYS A 142 16.51 0.83 3.28
C CYS A 142 16.72 -0.24 4.35
N LYS A 143 16.28 0.04 5.55
CA LYS A 143 16.33 -0.86 6.70
C LYS A 143 14.93 -1.17 7.20
N PHE A 144 14.76 -2.36 7.77
CA PHE A 144 13.49 -2.83 8.31
C PHE A 144 13.56 -3.12 9.80
N ILE A 145 12.46 -2.82 10.46
CA ILE A 145 12.10 -3.37 11.77
C ILE A 145 10.79 -4.11 11.59
N LEU A 146 10.78 -5.40 11.86
CA LEU A 146 9.60 -6.25 11.70
C LEU A 146 9.13 -6.72 13.09
N ILE A 147 7.85 -6.47 13.37
CA ILE A 147 7.21 -6.82 14.65
C ILE A 147 6.04 -7.76 14.35
N ASP A 148 6.13 -8.98 14.87
CA ASP A 148 5.14 -10.03 14.64
C ASP A 148 4.85 -10.78 15.95
N PRO A 149 3.87 -10.31 16.75
CA PRO A 149 3.56 -10.92 18.05
C PRO A 149 3.09 -12.37 17.96
N LYS A 150 2.47 -12.76 16.87
CA LYS A 150 1.94 -14.11 16.66
C LYS A 150 2.93 -15.07 16.04
N MET A 151 4.08 -14.60 15.59
CA MET A 151 5.14 -15.41 14.96
C MET A 151 4.70 -16.20 13.72
N LEU A 152 3.70 -15.71 12.97
CA LEU A 152 3.10 -16.46 11.87
C LEU A 152 3.50 -15.95 10.48
N GLU A 153 3.83 -14.65 10.35
CA GLU A 153 3.89 -14.02 9.04
C GLU A 153 5.29 -13.54 8.65
N LEU A 154 6.04 -12.96 9.58
CA LEU A 154 7.26 -12.22 9.25
C LEU A 154 8.57 -12.99 9.56
N SER A 155 8.49 -14.15 10.16
CA SER A 155 9.65 -14.97 10.50
C SER A 155 10.45 -15.44 9.28
N THR A 156 9.82 -15.52 8.12
CA THR A 156 10.49 -15.87 6.86
C THR A 156 11.55 -14.87 6.42
N TYR A 157 11.50 -13.65 6.95
CA TYR A 157 12.49 -12.60 6.66
C TYR A 157 13.69 -12.61 7.60
N GLU A 158 13.72 -13.51 8.58
CA GLU A 158 14.85 -13.60 9.52
C GLU A 158 16.16 -13.84 8.77
N GLY A 159 17.19 -13.08 9.14
CA GLY A 159 18.50 -13.15 8.47
C GLY A 159 18.65 -12.30 7.21
N VAL A 160 17.59 -11.63 6.75
CA VAL A 160 17.70 -10.68 5.63
C VAL A 160 18.59 -9.50 6.05
N PRO A 161 19.59 -9.09 5.23
CA PRO A 161 20.56 -8.08 5.63
C PRO A 161 19.97 -6.68 5.86
N HIS A 162 18.77 -6.42 5.38
CA HIS A 162 18.07 -5.15 5.59
C HIS A 162 17.52 -4.99 7.02
N LEU A 163 17.42 -6.06 7.81
CA LEU A 163 16.92 -6.00 9.17
C LEU A 163 17.86 -5.25 10.10
N LEU A 164 17.37 -4.31 10.89
CA LEU A 164 18.11 -3.64 11.96
C LEU A 164 18.29 -4.52 13.19
N CYS A 165 17.37 -5.43 13.41
CA CYS A 165 17.38 -6.38 14.53
C CYS A 165 16.61 -7.64 14.12
N PRO A 166 16.72 -8.75 14.87
CA PRO A 166 15.88 -9.91 14.65
C PRO A 166 14.39 -9.56 14.69
N VAL A 167 13.55 -10.35 14.03
CA VAL A 167 12.10 -10.15 14.06
C VAL A 167 11.62 -10.16 15.51
N ILE A 168 10.86 -9.13 15.89
CA ILE A 168 10.42 -8.89 17.25
C ILE A 168 9.09 -9.58 17.47
N THR A 169 9.02 -10.43 18.49
CA THR A 169 7.83 -11.23 18.81
C THR A 169 7.22 -10.87 20.16
N GLU A 170 7.95 -10.20 21.05
CA GLU A 170 7.50 -9.82 22.39
C GLU A 170 7.08 -8.34 22.44
N ALA A 171 5.91 -8.08 23.04
CA ALA A 171 5.36 -6.73 23.14
C ALA A 171 6.28 -5.74 23.87
N LYS A 172 6.97 -6.18 24.94
CA LYS A 172 7.92 -5.31 25.67
C LYS A 172 9.12 -4.93 24.82
N LYS A 173 9.64 -5.84 24.01
CA LYS A 173 10.72 -5.56 23.06
C LYS A 173 10.24 -4.65 21.94
N ALA A 174 9.02 -4.83 21.48
CA ALA A 174 8.41 -3.95 20.49
C ALA A 174 8.32 -2.51 21.02
N ALA A 175 7.89 -2.31 22.25
CA ALA A 175 7.85 -0.98 22.88
C ALA A 175 9.25 -0.36 22.98
N SER A 176 10.24 -1.13 23.40
CA SER A 176 11.63 -0.67 23.49
C SER A 176 12.19 -0.25 22.14
N VAL A 177 11.92 -1.01 21.10
CA VAL A 177 12.39 -0.72 19.74
C VAL A 177 11.68 0.50 19.16
N LEU A 178 10.38 0.65 19.36
CA LEU A 178 9.66 1.86 18.94
C LEU A 178 10.19 3.10 19.66
N GLY A 179 10.55 2.99 20.93
CA GLY A 179 11.24 4.06 21.66
C GLY A 179 12.61 4.40 21.05
N TRP A 180 13.35 3.39 20.62
CA TRP A 180 14.60 3.59 19.88
C TRP A 180 14.37 4.32 18.55
N VAL A 181 13.32 3.96 17.82
CA VAL A 181 12.97 4.61 16.54
C VAL A 181 12.65 6.10 16.76
N VAL A 182 11.95 6.43 17.84
CA VAL A 182 11.69 7.84 18.22
C VAL A 182 13.01 8.58 18.47
N LYS A 183 13.94 7.98 19.19
CA LYS A 183 15.27 8.57 19.44
C LYS A 183 16.08 8.73 18.16
N GLU A 184 16.02 7.75 17.27
CA GLU A 184 16.66 7.82 15.96
C GLU A 184 16.08 8.95 15.11
N MET A 185 14.76 9.13 15.12
CA MET A 185 14.10 10.24 14.46
C MET A 185 14.61 11.58 14.99
N GLU A 186 14.66 11.75 16.31
CA GLU A 186 15.14 12.97 16.94
C GLU A 186 16.61 13.24 16.62
N SER A 187 17.46 12.20 16.60
CA SER A 187 18.85 12.29 16.19
C SER A 187 19.00 12.76 14.74
N ARG A 188 18.19 12.21 13.85
CA ARG A 188 18.16 12.61 12.42
C ARG A 188 17.76 14.08 12.27
N TYR A 189 16.77 14.54 13.01
CA TYR A 189 16.38 15.96 13.02
C TYR A 189 17.52 16.88 13.46
N ARG A 190 18.26 16.52 14.51
CA ARG A 190 19.43 17.29 14.95
C ARG A 190 20.49 17.37 13.86
N LEU A 191 20.79 16.26 13.19
CA LEU A 191 21.77 16.23 12.10
C LEU A 191 21.30 17.04 10.88
N MET A 192 20.03 16.93 10.52
CA MET A 192 19.45 17.71 9.42
C MET A 192 19.45 19.20 9.71
N THR A 193 19.13 19.59 10.93
CA THR A 193 19.15 21.00 11.36
C THR A 193 20.56 21.56 11.28
N LYS A 194 21.56 20.80 11.73
CA LYS A 194 22.97 21.19 11.65
C LYS A 194 23.44 21.41 10.21
N GLU A 195 22.94 20.61 9.29
CA GLU A 195 23.28 20.72 7.85
C GLU A 195 22.38 21.71 7.09
N GLY A 196 21.38 22.29 7.75
CA GLY A 196 20.46 23.23 7.13
C GLY A 196 19.54 22.60 6.09
N VAL A 197 19.23 21.31 6.22
CA VAL A 197 18.32 20.56 5.31
C VAL A 197 17.00 20.26 6.00
N ARG A 198 15.95 20.06 5.18
CA ARG A 198 14.59 19.87 5.68
C ARG A 198 14.14 18.40 5.73
N ASN A 199 14.84 17.54 5.03
CA ASN A 199 14.49 16.13 4.95
C ASN A 199 15.73 15.26 4.72
N ILE A 200 15.54 13.94 4.84
CA ILE A 200 16.60 12.94 4.66
C ILE A 200 17.22 13.00 3.26
N ASP A 201 16.45 13.28 2.22
CA ASP A 201 16.96 13.34 0.84
C ASP A 201 17.93 14.51 0.68
N GLY A 202 17.59 15.66 1.22
CA GLY A 202 18.48 16.81 1.27
C GLY A 202 19.78 16.52 2.04
N TYR A 203 19.69 15.78 3.13
CA TYR A 203 20.87 15.32 3.88
C TYR A 203 21.71 14.37 3.03
N ASN A 204 21.10 13.37 2.43
CA ASN A 204 21.80 12.33 1.68
C ASN A 204 22.51 12.85 0.42
N THR A 205 22.03 13.92 -0.19
CA THR A 205 22.72 14.55 -1.32
C THR A 205 24.06 15.18 -0.92
N LYS A 206 24.24 15.55 0.34
CA LYS A 206 25.44 16.21 0.86
C LYS A 206 26.46 15.22 1.46
N HIS A 207 26.08 13.98 1.70
CA HIS A 207 26.90 13.00 2.39
C HIS A 207 27.18 11.76 1.55
N LYS A 208 28.40 11.23 1.63
CA LYS A 208 28.78 9.99 0.96
C LYS A 208 28.11 8.76 1.56
N LEU A 209 27.90 8.79 2.89
CA LEU A 209 27.20 7.74 3.63
C LEU A 209 25.78 8.24 3.91
N PRO A 210 24.81 7.81 3.13
CA PRO A 210 23.43 8.24 3.31
C PRO A 210 22.83 7.62 4.56
N MET A 211 21.87 8.34 5.17
CA MET A 211 20.96 7.73 6.14
C MET A 211 19.98 6.85 5.39
N PRO A 212 19.80 5.58 5.79
CA PRO A 212 18.81 4.72 5.14
C PRO A 212 17.40 5.14 5.51
N TYR A 213 16.45 4.88 4.64
CA TYR A 213 15.04 4.83 5.03
C TYR A 213 14.85 3.70 6.05
N ILE A 214 14.01 3.93 7.03
CA ILE A 214 13.61 2.90 8.00
C ILE A 214 12.12 2.63 7.83
N VAL A 215 11.78 1.39 7.57
CA VAL A 215 10.39 0.93 7.45
C VAL A 215 10.10 0.00 8.60
N VAL A 216 9.14 0.39 9.43
CA VAL A 216 8.66 -0.40 10.57
C VAL A 216 7.36 -1.07 10.16
N VAL A 217 7.34 -2.39 10.16
CA VAL A 217 6.15 -3.18 9.84
C VAL A 217 5.66 -3.85 11.12
N VAL A 218 4.41 -3.58 11.49
CA VAL A 218 3.76 -4.20 12.65
C VAL A 218 2.61 -5.06 12.14
N ASP A 219 2.74 -6.36 12.30
CA ASP A 219 1.64 -7.29 12.10
C ASP A 219 0.85 -7.43 13.40
N GLU A 220 -0.48 -7.39 13.32
CA GLU A 220 -1.38 -7.54 14.45
C GLU A 220 -1.12 -6.56 15.60
N MET A 221 -1.40 -5.29 15.34
CA MET A 221 -1.24 -4.20 16.31
C MET A 221 -2.04 -4.41 17.60
N SER A 222 -3.21 -5.04 17.50
CA SER A 222 -4.09 -5.27 18.66
C SER A 222 -3.43 -6.09 19.76
N ASP A 223 -2.61 -7.07 19.39
CA ASP A 223 -1.90 -7.92 20.38
C ASP A 223 -0.86 -7.11 21.17
N LEU A 224 -0.20 -6.15 20.53
CA LEU A 224 0.73 -5.25 21.21
C LEU A 224 0.01 -4.29 22.15
N MET A 225 -1.15 -3.80 21.75
CA MET A 225 -1.93 -2.84 22.52
C MET A 225 -2.47 -3.42 23.82
N LEU A 226 -2.70 -4.73 23.88
CA LEU A 226 -3.14 -5.43 25.10
C LEU A 226 -2.09 -5.44 26.20
N VAL A 227 -0.81 -5.43 25.86
CA VAL A 227 0.29 -5.61 26.84
C VAL A 227 0.96 -4.28 27.19
N ALA A 228 1.23 -3.44 26.22
CA ALA A 228 1.97 -2.18 26.40
C ALA A 228 1.29 -1.03 25.63
N GLY A 229 -0.05 -1.03 25.59
CA GLY A 229 -0.84 -0.20 24.70
C GLY A 229 -0.54 1.29 24.79
N LYS A 230 -0.52 1.86 25.99
CA LYS A 230 -0.32 3.30 26.16
C LYS A 230 1.06 3.76 25.72
N GLU A 231 2.08 3.00 26.02
CA GLU A 231 3.46 3.32 25.64
C GLU A 231 3.64 3.22 24.11
N ILE A 232 3.15 2.16 23.51
CA ILE A 232 3.18 1.95 22.06
C ILE A 232 2.37 3.02 21.34
N GLU A 233 1.18 3.32 21.83
CA GLU A 233 0.33 4.38 21.27
C GLU A 233 1.07 5.73 21.23
N ASN A 234 1.71 6.10 22.32
CA ASN A 234 2.46 7.37 22.40
C ASN A 234 3.61 7.40 21.38
N TYR A 235 4.36 6.32 21.22
CA TYR A 235 5.44 6.25 20.25
C TYR A 235 4.92 6.33 18.81
N ILE A 236 3.87 5.58 18.50
CA ILE A 236 3.28 5.60 17.16
C ILE A 236 2.70 6.97 16.83
N GLN A 237 2.02 7.60 17.78
CA GLN A 237 1.49 8.94 17.59
C GLN A 237 2.61 9.94 17.26
N LYS A 238 3.70 9.91 18.00
CA LYS A 238 4.86 10.78 17.78
C LYS A 238 5.52 10.53 16.42
N LEU A 239 5.71 9.27 16.06
CA LEU A 239 6.27 8.89 14.77
C LEU A 239 5.35 9.27 13.60
N SER A 240 4.04 9.04 13.72
CA SER A 240 3.09 9.38 12.66
C SER A 240 3.06 10.88 12.36
N GLN A 241 3.29 11.70 13.35
CA GLN A 241 3.29 13.16 13.18
C GLN A 241 4.58 13.71 12.61
N MET A 242 5.72 13.10 12.91
CA MET A 242 7.03 13.72 12.71
C MET A 242 8.03 12.90 11.89
N ALA A 243 7.81 11.62 11.67
CA ALA A 243 8.86 10.75 11.13
C ALA A 243 9.10 10.86 9.62
N ARG A 244 8.13 11.38 8.86
CA ARG A 244 8.21 11.45 7.39
C ARG A 244 9.50 12.11 6.88
N ALA A 245 9.80 13.31 7.35
CA ALA A 245 10.97 14.06 6.90
C ALA A 245 12.29 13.38 7.27
N ALA A 246 12.29 12.59 8.36
CA ALA A 246 13.45 11.80 8.80
C ALA A 246 13.60 10.48 8.05
N GLY A 247 12.75 10.19 7.07
CA GLY A 247 12.82 8.95 6.28
C GLY A 247 12.41 7.70 7.05
N ILE A 248 11.51 7.83 8.02
CA ILE A 248 10.99 6.73 8.84
C ILE A 248 9.51 6.57 8.57
N HIS A 249 9.07 5.35 8.23
CA HIS A 249 7.72 5.05 7.78
C HIS A 249 7.19 3.80 8.50
N ILE A 250 5.91 3.81 8.92
CA ILE A 250 5.26 2.73 9.66
C ILE A 250 4.08 2.22 8.85
#